data_c4034afd61744c1e2a412db5b0c07f03
#
_entry.id   c4034afd61744c1e2a412db5b0c07f03
#
_cell.length_a   1.000
_cell.length_b   1.000
_cell.length_c   1.000
_cell.angle_alpha   90.00
_cell.angle_beta   90.00
_cell.angle_gamma   90.00
#
_symmetry.space_group_name_H-M   'P 1'
#
loop_
_entity.id
_entity.type
_entity.pdbx_description
1 polymer ?
#
loop_
_entity_poly.entity_id
_entity_poly.type
_entity_poly.pdbx_seq_one_letter_code
_entity_poly.pdbx_strand_id
1 'polypeptide(L)'
;MLLQQQGIETVFLEVIRDNHAAVALYQSLGFTRRYGLCGYLSTELLAPVPGVLQLYPTLSLLRRAIEESNSQLPWLLDPLTFATLPCQVVTLEQRAFAVLTTAGSRPVLSFLWVEPAARRQGLARELLMALAQQFPGIGTSVTVPETFTPLFAAAGYTPLSLQQYEMTMDLADAKSA
;
A
#
# COMPACT_ATOMS: atom_id res chain seq x y z
N MET A 1 4.66 -18.11 25.31
CA MET A 1 4.97 -16.68 25.16
C MET A 1 3.73 -15.83 25.46
N LEU A 2 3.91 -14.60 25.96
CA LEU A 2 2.79 -13.72 26.36
C LEU A 2 1.81 -13.46 25.19
N LEU A 3 2.32 -13.21 23.97
CA LEU A 3 1.51 -12.95 22.79
C LEU A 3 0.62 -14.14 22.39
N GLN A 4 1.15 -15.36 22.45
CA GLN A 4 0.37 -16.58 22.16
C GLN A 4 -0.77 -16.79 23.17
N GLN A 5 -0.58 -16.41 24.43
CA GLN A 5 -1.64 -16.48 25.45
C GLN A 5 -2.78 -15.50 25.14
N GLN A 6 -2.53 -14.47 24.33
CA GLN A 6 -3.51 -13.49 23.86
C GLN A 6 -4.13 -13.88 22.51
N GLY A 7 -3.84 -15.07 21.98
CA GLY A 7 -4.36 -15.55 20.69
C GLY A 7 -3.71 -14.91 19.47
N ILE A 8 -2.54 -14.26 19.62
CA ILE A 8 -1.78 -13.71 18.50
C ILE A 8 -1.03 -14.85 17.83
N GLU A 9 -1.26 -15.03 16.53
CA GLU A 9 -0.66 -16.09 15.72
C GLU A 9 0.56 -15.60 14.96
N THR A 10 0.54 -14.37 14.46
CA THR A 10 1.58 -13.82 13.59
C THR A 10 1.99 -12.42 14.03
N VAL A 11 3.27 -12.13 13.94
CA VAL A 11 3.83 -10.79 14.20
C VAL A 11 4.43 -10.25 12.91
N PHE A 12 4.15 -8.97 12.61
CA PHE A 12 4.72 -8.26 11.47
C PHE A 12 5.60 -7.11 11.95
N LEU A 13 6.63 -6.80 11.18
CA LEU A 13 7.44 -5.59 11.33
C LEU A 13 7.90 -5.09 9.97
N GLU A 14 8.27 -3.82 9.90
CA GLU A 14 8.98 -3.25 8.76
C GLU A 14 10.39 -2.83 9.18
N VAL A 15 11.35 -3.09 8.29
CA VAL A 15 12.76 -2.75 8.53
C VAL A 15 13.36 -2.14 7.27
N ILE A 16 14.14 -1.07 7.44
CA ILE A 16 14.89 -0.44 6.35
C ILE A 16 15.85 -1.49 5.76
N ARG A 17 15.83 -1.66 4.44
CA ARG A 17 16.60 -2.67 3.71
C ARG A 17 18.09 -2.59 3.98
N ASP A 18 18.64 -1.37 4.01
CA ASP A 18 20.06 -1.11 4.18
C ASP A 18 20.52 -1.20 5.64
N ASN A 19 19.60 -1.35 6.59
CA ASN A 19 19.92 -1.65 7.98
C ASN A 19 20.21 -3.14 8.15
N HIS A 20 21.34 -3.59 7.60
CA HIS A 20 21.74 -5.00 7.59
C HIS A 20 21.82 -5.61 8.99
N ALA A 21 22.22 -4.81 9.99
CA ALA A 21 22.28 -5.27 11.39
C ALA A 21 20.90 -5.60 11.94
N ALA A 22 19.90 -4.74 11.71
CA ALA A 22 18.54 -4.98 12.14
C ALA A 22 17.90 -6.15 11.38
N VAL A 23 18.14 -6.24 10.05
CA VAL A 23 17.64 -7.37 9.25
C VAL A 23 18.22 -8.70 9.77
N ALA A 24 19.52 -8.77 10.05
CA ALA A 24 20.14 -9.97 10.59
C ALA A 24 19.61 -10.31 11.99
N LEU A 25 19.41 -9.30 12.84
CA LEU A 25 18.80 -9.50 14.17
C LEU A 25 17.39 -10.12 14.06
N TYR A 26 16.52 -9.56 13.24
CA TYR A 26 15.16 -10.09 13.10
C TYR A 26 15.17 -11.49 12.49
N GLN A 27 16.04 -11.77 11.52
CA GLN A 27 16.21 -13.12 10.98
C GLN A 27 16.67 -14.12 12.06
N SER A 28 17.58 -13.72 12.95
CA SER A 28 18.04 -14.58 14.06
C SER A 28 16.92 -14.84 15.10
N LEU A 29 15.92 -13.99 15.16
CA LEU A 29 14.73 -14.15 16.01
C LEU A 29 13.61 -14.97 15.32
N GLY A 30 13.83 -15.45 14.09
CA GLY A 30 12.86 -16.26 13.36
C GLY A 30 11.95 -15.49 12.40
N PHE A 31 12.17 -14.18 12.21
CA PHE A 31 11.43 -13.43 11.20
C PHE A 31 11.92 -13.79 9.79
N THR A 32 10.99 -13.93 8.88
CA THR A 32 11.23 -14.14 7.44
C THR A 32 10.75 -12.95 6.63
N ARG A 33 11.41 -12.69 5.49
CA ARG A 33 11.00 -11.61 4.57
C ARG A 33 9.73 -12.03 3.84
N ARG A 34 8.74 -11.15 3.84
CA ARG A 34 7.47 -11.35 3.14
C ARG A 34 7.38 -10.51 1.87
N TYR A 35 7.65 -9.20 1.98
CA TYR A 35 7.64 -8.26 0.85
C TYR A 35 8.88 -7.38 0.86
N GLY A 36 9.38 -7.02 -0.34
CA GLY A 36 10.12 -5.80 -0.55
C GLY A 36 9.12 -4.65 -0.72
N LEU A 37 9.34 -3.56 -0.01
CA LEU A 37 8.46 -2.39 0.02
C LEU A 37 9.21 -1.16 -0.48
N CYS A 38 8.51 -0.31 -1.24
CA CYS A 38 9.04 0.94 -1.76
C CYS A 38 7.96 2.02 -1.77
N GLY A 39 8.35 3.27 -1.62
CA GLY A 39 7.49 4.40 -1.93
C GLY A 39 7.71 4.88 -3.35
N TYR A 40 6.74 5.63 -3.90
CA TYR A 40 6.79 6.19 -5.25
C TYR A 40 6.42 7.66 -5.22
N LEU A 41 7.00 8.43 -6.12
CA LEU A 41 6.73 9.86 -6.31
C LEU A 41 6.38 10.12 -7.77
N SER A 42 5.29 10.84 -8.03
CA SER A 42 4.95 11.31 -9.37
C SER A 42 5.99 12.36 -9.81
N THR A 43 6.74 12.07 -10.84
CA THR A 43 7.81 12.92 -11.37
C THR A 43 7.55 13.37 -12.80
N GLU A 44 6.74 12.63 -13.55
CA GLU A 44 6.42 12.93 -14.93
C GLU A 44 4.90 13.08 -15.10
N LEU A 45 4.49 14.17 -15.76
CA LEU A 45 3.12 14.34 -16.21
C LEU A 45 3.00 13.73 -17.60
N LEU A 46 2.42 12.54 -17.66
CA LEU A 46 2.09 11.88 -18.93
C LEU A 46 0.90 12.57 -19.61
N ALA A 47 0.54 12.09 -20.81
CA ALA A 47 -0.62 12.61 -21.54
C ALA A 47 -1.88 12.64 -20.66
N PRO A 48 -2.74 13.67 -20.79
CA PRO A 48 -3.97 13.78 -20.02
C PRO A 48 -4.84 12.54 -20.20
N VAL A 49 -5.40 12.05 -19.08
CA VAL A 49 -6.42 11.02 -19.11
C VAL A 49 -7.81 11.66 -19.20
N PRO A 50 -8.73 11.10 -19.97
CA PRO A 50 -10.06 11.70 -20.17
C PRO A 50 -10.94 11.60 -18.91
N GLY A 51 -10.55 10.76 -17.94
CA GLY A 51 -11.33 10.52 -16.73
C GLY A 51 -11.21 11.64 -15.72
N VAL A 52 -12.35 12.05 -15.14
CA VAL A 52 -12.42 13.01 -14.04
C VAL A 52 -12.52 12.27 -12.71
N LEU A 53 -11.63 12.64 -11.75
CA LEU A 53 -11.70 12.10 -10.40
C LEU A 53 -12.94 12.66 -9.68
N GLN A 54 -13.69 11.77 -9.06
CA GLN A 54 -14.88 12.11 -8.27
C GLN A 54 -14.68 11.68 -6.82
N LEU A 55 -15.31 12.39 -5.88
CA LEU A 55 -15.34 12.00 -4.47
C LEU A 55 -16.22 10.75 -4.29
N TYR A 56 -15.79 9.87 -3.39
CA TYR A 56 -16.51 8.66 -3.05
C TYR A 56 -16.59 8.46 -1.54
N PRO A 57 -17.69 7.91 -0.98
CA PRO A 57 -17.81 7.68 0.45
C PRO A 57 -16.79 6.64 0.95
N THR A 58 -15.93 7.05 1.88
CA THR A 58 -14.83 6.23 2.40
C THR A 58 -15.31 4.88 2.93
N LEU A 59 -16.32 4.87 3.79
CA LEU A 59 -16.83 3.62 4.38
C LEU A 59 -17.40 2.65 3.34
N SER A 60 -17.97 3.15 2.25
CA SER A 60 -18.48 2.31 1.17
C SER A 60 -17.33 1.59 0.44
N LEU A 61 -16.21 2.29 0.18
CA LEU A 61 -15.03 1.65 -0.39
C LEU A 61 -14.43 0.62 0.56
N LEU A 62 -14.24 0.98 1.83
CA LEU A 62 -13.59 0.10 2.81
C LEU A 62 -14.37 -1.21 2.97
N ARG A 63 -15.71 -1.17 3.04
CA ARG A 63 -16.54 -2.37 3.07
C ARG A 63 -16.28 -3.27 1.87
N ARG A 64 -16.29 -2.72 0.66
CA ARG A 64 -16.04 -3.48 -0.58
C ARG A 64 -14.62 -4.08 -0.60
N ALA A 65 -13.62 -3.30 -0.19
CA ALA A 65 -12.24 -3.75 -0.16
C ALA A 65 -12.02 -4.88 0.87
N ILE A 66 -12.64 -4.79 2.06
CA ILE A 66 -12.56 -5.83 3.11
C ILE A 66 -13.21 -7.13 2.64
N GLU A 67 -14.40 -7.07 2.04
CA GLU A 67 -15.12 -8.26 1.54
C GLU A 67 -14.30 -9.05 0.51
N GLU A 68 -13.39 -8.37 -0.21
CA GLU A 68 -12.59 -8.97 -1.28
C GLU A 68 -11.11 -9.19 -0.92
N SER A 69 -10.64 -8.62 0.19
CA SER A 69 -9.26 -8.81 0.62
C SER A 69 -9.11 -10.15 1.33
N ASN A 70 -8.38 -11.06 0.72
CA ASN A 70 -7.90 -12.27 1.35
C ASN A 70 -6.52 -12.02 1.94
N SER A 71 -6.40 -11.31 3.05
CA SER A 71 -5.25 -11.18 3.98
C SER A 71 -3.80 -11.17 3.41
N GLN A 72 -3.64 -10.89 2.11
CA GLN A 72 -2.32 -10.94 1.43
C GLN A 72 -1.67 -9.57 1.23
N LEU A 73 -2.28 -8.51 1.74
CA LEU A 73 -1.70 -7.17 1.69
C LEU A 73 -0.66 -6.99 2.80
N PRO A 74 0.33 -6.11 2.61
CA PRO A 74 1.10 -5.57 3.72
C PRO A 74 0.16 -5.03 4.81
N TRP A 75 0.49 -5.26 6.07
CA TRP A 75 -0.43 -4.93 7.18
C TRP A 75 -0.83 -3.44 7.22
N LEU A 76 0.05 -2.53 6.81
CA LEU A 76 -0.28 -1.10 6.71
C LEU A 76 -1.23 -0.75 5.55
N LEU A 77 -1.43 -1.66 4.60
CA LEU A 77 -2.40 -1.51 3.52
C LEU A 77 -3.74 -2.20 3.81
N ASP A 78 -3.93 -2.71 5.03
CA ASP A 78 -5.24 -3.24 5.44
C ASP A 78 -6.28 -2.11 5.38
N PRO A 79 -7.43 -2.32 4.72
CA PRO A 79 -8.47 -1.30 4.61
C PRO A 79 -8.96 -0.73 5.94
N LEU A 80 -8.93 -1.51 7.03
CA LEU A 80 -9.30 -1.04 8.36
C LEU A 80 -8.37 0.04 8.91
N THR A 81 -7.11 0.07 8.47
CA THR A 81 -6.14 1.12 8.84
C THR A 81 -6.65 2.51 8.49
N PHE A 82 -7.42 2.65 7.41
CA PHE A 82 -7.93 3.94 6.93
C PHE A 82 -9.26 4.36 7.57
N ALA A 83 -9.93 3.48 8.33
CA ALA A 83 -11.23 3.77 8.93
C ALA A 83 -11.18 4.91 9.96
N THR A 84 -10.03 5.11 10.60
CA THR A 84 -9.82 6.12 11.67
C THR A 84 -8.90 7.27 11.26
N LEU A 85 -8.32 7.22 10.06
CA LEU A 85 -7.42 8.27 9.57
C LEU A 85 -8.20 9.37 8.84
N PRO A 86 -7.76 10.65 8.93
CA PRO A 86 -8.29 11.70 8.07
C PRO A 86 -7.89 11.40 6.63
N CYS A 87 -8.84 10.88 5.87
CA CYS A 87 -8.64 10.48 4.49
C CYS A 87 -9.81 10.88 3.60
N GLN A 88 -9.52 10.99 2.32
CA GLN A 88 -10.48 11.25 1.25
C GLN A 88 -10.36 10.14 0.22
N VAL A 89 -11.49 9.64 -0.26
CA VAL A 89 -11.50 8.68 -1.36
C VAL A 89 -11.89 9.40 -2.64
N VAL A 90 -11.09 9.18 -3.67
CA VAL A 90 -11.40 9.56 -5.05
C VAL A 90 -11.57 8.33 -5.91
N THR A 91 -12.40 8.45 -6.94
CA THR A 91 -12.67 7.35 -7.86
C THR A 91 -12.59 7.80 -9.31
N LEU A 92 -12.13 6.91 -10.17
CA LEU A 92 -12.22 6.99 -11.60
C LEU A 92 -13.29 6.00 -12.07
N GLU A 93 -14.33 6.48 -12.76
CA GLU A 93 -15.46 5.69 -13.30
C GLU A 93 -16.19 4.82 -12.26
N GLN A 94 -16.06 5.10 -10.97
CA GLN A 94 -16.56 4.26 -9.87
C GLN A 94 -16.10 2.79 -9.93
N ARG A 95 -14.95 2.52 -10.58
CA ARG A 95 -14.35 1.20 -10.78
C ARG A 95 -12.91 1.12 -10.26
N ALA A 96 -12.20 2.24 -10.25
CA ALA A 96 -10.89 2.38 -9.63
C ALA A 96 -10.93 3.45 -8.55
N PHE A 97 -10.31 3.20 -7.40
CA PHE A 97 -10.43 4.01 -6.20
C PHE A 97 -9.06 4.25 -5.58
N ALA A 98 -8.85 5.45 -5.05
CA ALA A 98 -7.68 5.82 -4.29
C ALA A 98 -8.07 6.44 -2.95
N VAL A 99 -7.42 5.98 -1.88
CA VAL A 99 -7.49 6.62 -0.56
C VAL A 99 -6.31 7.57 -0.44
N LEU A 100 -6.62 8.84 -0.22
CA LEU A 100 -5.66 9.91 -0.02
C LEU A 100 -5.69 10.32 1.45
N THR A 101 -4.59 10.16 2.17
CA THR A 101 -4.44 10.70 3.52
C THR A 101 -3.95 12.14 3.45
N THR A 102 -4.50 13.00 4.32
CA THR A 102 -4.30 14.45 4.29
C THR A 102 -3.64 14.96 5.57
N ALA A 103 -2.92 14.10 6.30
CA ALA A 103 -2.28 14.47 7.56
C ALA A 103 -1.12 15.48 7.43
N GLY A 104 -0.67 15.75 6.21
CA GLY A 104 0.42 16.68 5.91
C GLY A 104 -0.03 17.84 4.99
N SER A 105 0.92 18.63 4.53
CA SER A 105 0.70 19.73 3.59
C SER A 105 0.31 19.27 2.17
N ARG A 106 0.53 18.01 1.85
CA ARG A 106 0.19 17.40 0.55
C ARG A 106 -0.51 16.05 0.79
N PRO A 107 -1.47 15.68 -0.06
CA PRO A 107 -2.08 14.36 0.02
C PRO A 107 -1.05 13.28 -0.31
N VAL A 108 -1.19 12.13 0.36
CA VAL A 108 -0.40 10.92 0.12
C VAL A 108 -1.34 9.83 -0.34
N LEU A 109 -1.01 9.16 -1.44
CA LEU A 109 -1.73 7.98 -1.90
C LEU A 109 -1.41 6.82 -0.94
N SER A 110 -2.38 6.45 -0.14
CA SER A 110 -2.22 5.44 0.92
C SER A 110 -2.81 4.09 0.55
N PHE A 111 -3.79 4.05 -0.37
CA PHE A 111 -4.39 2.80 -0.83
C PHE A 111 -4.94 2.98 -2.24
N LEU A 112 -4.81 1.94 -3.07
CA LEU A 112 -5.37 1.88 -4.42
C LEU A 112 -6.09 0.55 -4.59
N TRP A 113 -7.33 0.62 -5.06
CA TRP A 113 -8.14 -0.56 -5.28
C TRP A 113 -8.91 -0.45 -6.61
N VAL A 114 -8.96 -1.54 -7.35
CA VAL A 114 -9.72 -1.66 -8.59
C VAL A 114 -10.70 -2.81 -8.45
N GLU A 115 -11.94 -2.58 -8.84
CA GLU A 115 -12.96 -3.64 -8.85
C GLU A 115 -12.44 -4.89 -9.56
N PRO A 116 -12.65 -6.10 -9.01
CA PRO A 116 -12.17 -7.34 -9.60
C PRO A 116 -12.51 -7.49 -11.09
N ALA A 117 -13.76 -7.23 -11.44
CA ALA A 117 -14.24 -7.32 -12.82
C ALA A 117 -13.59 -6.29 -13.77
N ALA A 118 -12.98 -5.22 -13.21
CA ALA A 118 -12.35 -4.13 -13.94
C ALA A 118 -10.82 -4.20 -13.94
N ARG A 119 -10.23 -5.20 -13.27
CA ARG A 119 -8.78 -5.39 -13.23
C ARG A 119 -8.21 -5.76 -14.60
N ARG A 120 -6.92 -5.46 -14.81
CA ARG A 120 -6.17 -5.74 -16.04
C ARG A 120 -6.68 -4.99 -17.29
N GLN A 121 -7.50 -3.94 -17.09
CA GLN A 121 -8.04 -3.07 -18.15
C GLN A 121 -7.36 -1.69 -18.20
N GLY A 122 -6.26 -1.47 -17.47
CA GLY A 122 -5.53 -0.19 -17.45
C GLY A 122 -5.98 0.82 -16.40
N LEU A 123 -7.12 0.63 -15.75
CA LEU A 123 -7.73 1.61 -14.82
C LEU A 123 -6.82 2.02 -13.65
N ALA A 124 -6.01 1.13 -13.12
CA ALA A 124 -5.06 1.49 -12.05
C ALA A 124 -4.03 2.51 -12.55
N ARG A 125 -3.50 2.31 -13.77
CA ARG A 125 -2.57 3.25 -14.40
C ARG A 125 -3.24 4.59 -14.68
N GLU A 126 -4.43 4.60 -15.25
CA GLU A 126 -5.18 5.82 -15.54
C GLU A 126 -5.51 6.60 -14.27
N LEU A 127 -5.91 5.91 -13.19
CA LEU A 127 -6.14 6.54 -11.88
C LEU A 127 -4.86 7.20 -11.34
N LEU A 128 -3.70 6.53 -11.41
CA LEU A 128 -2.42 7.09 -11.00
C LEU A 128 -2.05 8.33 -11.83
N MET A 129 -2.26 8.30 -13.15
CA MET A 129 -2.02 9.43 -14.02
C MET A 129 -2.96 10.60 -13.70
N ALA A 130 -4.25 10.35 -13.47
CA ALA A 130 -5.21 11.38 -13.07
C ALA A 130 -4.86 12.01 -11.71
N LEU A 131 -4.39 11.20 -10.75
CA LEU A 131 -3.89 11.68 -9.47
C LEU A 131 -2.66 12.58 -9.63
N ALA A 132 -1.70 12.20 -10.48
CA ALA A 132 -0.51 13.01 -10.76
C ALA A 132 -0.86 14.36 -11.40
N GLN A 133 -1.89 14.41 -12.25
CA GLN A 133 -2.38 15.64 -12.87
C GLN A 133 -3.09 16.54 -11.86
N GLN A 134 -3.93 15.98 -10.99
CA GLN A 134 -4.67 16.77 -10.00
C GLN A 134 -3.79 17.19 -8.83
N PHE A 135 -2.79 16.40 -8.46
CA PHE A 135 -1.89 16.60 -7.34
C PHE A 135 -0.42 16.44 -7.77
N PRO A 136 0.17 17.43 -8.49
CA PRO A 136 1.55 17.32 -8.96
C PRO A 136 2.53 17.00 -7.83
N GLY A 137 3.36 16.00 -8.03
CA GLY A 137 4.28 15.50 -7.01
C GLY A 137 3.60 14.69 -5.90
N ILE A 138 2.43 14.10 -6.15
CA ILE A 138 1.83 13.15 -5.21
C ILE A 138 2.73 11.93 -5.06
N GLY A 139 2.93 11.50 -3.81
CA GLY A 139 3.68 10.29 -3.48
C GLY A 139 2.82 9.25 -2.79
N THR A 140 3.40 8.07 -2.62
CA THR A 140 2.84 7.01 -1.77
C THR A 140 3.59 6.93 -0.45
N SER A 141 3.06 6.18 0.53
CA SER A 141 3.87 5.65 1.63
C SER A 141 4.95 4.69 1.10
N VAL A 142 5.94 4.37 1.93
CA VAL A 142 7.01 3.39 1.60
C VAL A 142 6.56 1.92 1.79
N THR A 143 5.26 1.68 1.84
CA THR A 143 4.65 0.38 2.16
C THR A 143 4.12 -0.36 0.93
N VAL A 144 4.36 0.18 -0.27
CA VAL A 144 3.89 -0.42 -1.52
C VAL A 144 4.78 -1.60 -1.90
N PRO A 145 4.23 -2.80 -2.14
CA PRO A 145 5.02 -3.93 -2.62
C PRO A 145 5.73 -3.62 -3.94
N GLU A 146 7.02 -3.96 -4.02
CA GLU A 146 7.86 -3.73 -5.20
C GLU A 146 7.34 -4.41 -6.48
N THR A 147 6.49 -5.43 -6.33
CA THR A 147 5.82 -6.09 -7.47
C THR A 147 4.96 -5.13 -8.29
N PHE A 148 4.58 -3.97 -7.72
CA PHE A 148 3.84 -2.93 -8.43
C PHE A 148 4.72 -1.87 -9.10
N THR A 149 6.05 -1.97 -9.02
CA THR A 149 6.98 -1.03 -9.69
C THR A 149 6.65 -0.81 -11.17
N PRO A 150 6.35 -1.85 -11.99
CA PRO A 150 6.01 -1.64 -13.39
C PRO A 150 4.74 -0.80 -13.61
N LEU A 151 3.75 -0.92 -12.72
CA LEU A 151 2.52 -0.13 -12.76
C LEU A 151 2.82 1.35 -12.50
N PHE A 152 3.58 1.64 -11.43
CA PHE A 152 3.94 2.99 -11.05
C PHE A 152 4.82 3.66 -12.11
N ALA A 153 5.84 2.96 -12.61
CA ALA A 153 6.69 3.46 -13.69
C ALA A 153 5.88 3.80 -14.95
N ALA A 154 4.95 2.92 -15.35
CA ALA A 154 4.08 3.16 -16.51
C ALA A 154 3.13 4.36 -16.32
N ALA A 155 2.91 4.82 -15.09
CA ALA A 155 2.09 5.98 -14.74
C ALA A 155 2.91 7.26 -14.49
N GLY A 156 4.25 7.25 -14.71
CA GLY A 156 5.12 8.41 -14.54
C GLY A 156 5.60 8.63 -13.10
N TYR A 157 5.62 7.57 -12.30
CA TYR A 157 6.14 7.62 -10.93
C TYR A 157 7.53 6.96 -10.85
N THR A 158 8.41 7.54 -10.04
CA THR A 158 9.73 6.99 -9.74
C THR A 158 9.79 6.45 -8.32
N PRO A 159 10.52 5.35 -8.09
CA PRO A 159 10.69 4.81 -6.75
C PRO A 159 11.52 5.77 -5.88
N LEU A 160 11.19 5.83 -4.59
CA LEU A 160 11.99 6.50 -3.58
C LEU A 160 13.25 5.69 -3.25
N SER A 161 14.29 6.38 -2.79
CA SER A 161 15.54 5.73 -2.37
C SER A 161 15.36 4.86 -1.12
N LEU A 162 14.47 5.26 -0.21
CA LEU A 162 14.17 4.48 0.98
C LEU A 162 13.35 3.24 0.60
N GLN A 163 13.91 2.08 0.91
CA GLN A 163 13.28 0.78 0.70
C GLN A 163 13.25 -0.01 2.00
N GLN A 164 12.22 -0.84 2.17
CA GLN A 164 12.00 -1.63 3.37
C GLN A 164 11.72 -3.09 3.04
N TYR A 165 11.85 -3.96 4.04
CA TYR A 165 11.23 -5.28 4.04
C TYR A 165 10.07 -5.29 5.03
N GLU A 166 8.93 -5.81 4.62
CA GLU A 166 7.99 -6.38 5.58
C GLU A 166 8.49 -7.77 5.94
N MET A 167 8.63 -8.00 7.24
CA MET A 167 9.01 -9.31 7.76
C MET A 167 7.90 -9.85 8.66
N THR A 168 7.78 -11.16 8.69
CA THR A 168 6.77 -11.87 9.47
C THR A 168 7.40 -13.00 10.27
N MET A 169 6.82 -13.25 11.45
CA MET A 169 7.13 -14.41 12.28
C MET A 169 5.83 -15.08 12.70
N ASP A 170 5.69 -16.35 12.37
CA ASP A 170 4.61 -17.19 12.86
C ASP A 170 4.97 -17.70 14.27
N LEU A 171 4.12 -17.36 15.25
CA LEU A 171 4.37 -17.74 16.64
C LEU A 171 4.09 -19.23 16.91
N ALA A 172 3.40 -19.94 16.02
CA ALA A 172 3.22 -21.38 16.12
C ALA A 172 4.55 -22.11 15.88
N ASP A 173 5.36 -21.62 14.95
CA ASP A 173 6.65 -22.24 14.57
C ASP A 173 7.78 -21.88 15.54
N ALA A 174 7.65 -20.81 16.30
CA ALA A 174 8.66 -20.35 17.28
C ALA A 174 8.86 -21.29 18.50
N LYS A 175 8.12 -22.41 18.57
CA LYS A 175 8.26 -23.42 19.64
C LYS A 175 9.33 -24.48 19.37
N SER A 176 9.96 -24.47 18.21
CA SER A 176 10.88 -25.55 17.76
C SER A 176 12.35 -25.13 17.70
N ALA A 177 12.71 -23.97 18.20
CA ALA A 177 14.07 -23.45 18.21
C ALA A 177 14.61 -23.28 19.64
#